data_13395de3e788c133f75ee2440d3c30f8
#
_entry.id   13395de3e788c133f75ee2440d3c30f8
#
_cell.length_a   1.000
_cell.length_b   1.000
_cell.length_c   1.000
_cell.angle_alpha   90.00
_cell.angle_beta   90.00
_cell.angle_gamma   90.00
#
_symmetry.space_group_name_H-M   'P 1'
#
loop_
_entity.id
_entity.type
_entity.pdbx_description
1 polymer ?
#
loop_
_entity_poly.entity_id
_entity_poly.type
_entity_poly.pdbx_seq_one_letter_code
_entity_poly.pdbx_strand_id
1 'polypeptide(L)'
;PRGNQIAKSIRERFPSGVDGLADGAVQNELVVDAVKDGGNFTAVRGYEGTSERNINFTQTWVRSYDGQFAKLSSLVKLVEDNKLTLRVGDVFRPEDAPVAHRRLEAGGTRGRLVLKF
;
A
#
# COMPACT_ATOMS: atom_id res chain seq x y z
N PRO A 1 -7.81 -5.88 -9.11
CA PRO A 1 -7.27 -7.23 -9.19
C PRO A 1 -6.24 -7.44 -8.08
N ARG A 2 -6.15 -8.66 -7.56
CA ARG A 2 -5.11 -9.10 -6.62
C ARG A 2 -4.49 -10.38 -7.19
N GLY A 3 -3.25 -10.67 -6.81
CA GLY A 3 -2.53 -11.89 -7.24
C GLY A 3 -1.78 -11.72 -8.55
N ASN A 4 -1.44 -12.84 -9.17
CA ASN A 4 -0.53 -12.96 -10.32
C ASN A 4 -0.94 -12.17 -11.58
N GLN A 5 -2.17 -11.68 -11.65
CA GLN A 5 -2.63 -10.89 -12.80
C GLN A 5 -2.19 -9.42 -12.73
N ILE A 6 -1.73 -8.93 -11.55
CA ILE A 6 -1.36 -7.51 -11.38
C ILE A 6 -0.14 -7.17 -12.21
N ALA A 7 0.93 -7.96 -12.09
CA ALA A 7 2.16 -7.73 -12.85
C ALA A 7 1.88 -7.73 -14.36
N LYS A 8 1.09 -8.69 -14.85
CA LYS A 8 0.68 -8.76 -16.24
C LYS A 8 -0.09 -7.50 -16.67
N SER A 9 -1.10 -7.10 -15.92
CA SER A 9 -1.89 -5.90 -16.24
C SER A 9 -1.05 -4.61 -16.22
N ILE A 10 -0.03 -4.54 -15.38
CA ILE A 10 0.91 -3.42 -15.37
C ILE A 10 1.78 -3.47 -16.63
N ARG A 11 2.31 -4.63 -17.00
CA ARG A 11 3.14 -4.81 -18.20
C ARG A 11 2.38 -4.55 -19.51
N GLU A 12 1.09 -4.83 -19.57
CA GLU A 12 0.25 -4.46 -20.70
C GLU A 12 0.20 -2.95 -20.95
N ARG A 13 0.29 -2.13 -19.88
CA ARG A 13 0.32 -0.67 -19.95
C ARG A 13 1.73 -0.09 -20.05
N PHE A 14 2.68 -0.74 -19.41
CA PHE A 14 4.08 -0.37 -19.32
C PHE A 14 4.95 -1.57 -19.71
N PRO A 15 5.14 -1.83 -21.01
CA PRO A 15 5.83 -3.04 -21.48
C PRO A 15 7.25 -3.21 -20.91
N SER A 16 7.98 -2.12 -20.70
CA SER A 16 9.31 -2.12 -20.08
C SER A 16 9.28 -2.31 -18.56
N GLY A 17 8.10 -2.28 -17.94
CA GLY A 17 7.90 -2.25 -16.51
C GLY A 17 7.90 -0.83 -15.93
N VAL A 18 7.54 -0.74 -14.66
CA VAL A 18 7.53 0.53 -13.91
C VAL A 18 8.88 0.78 -13.24
N ASP A 19 9.23 2.06 -13.03
CA ASP A 19 10.49 2.45 -12.37
C ASP A 19 10.53 2.05 -10.89
N GLY A 20 9.36 2.01 -10.24
CA GLY A 20 9.25 1.64 -8.84
C GLY A 20 7.87 1.11 -8.49
N LEU A 21 7.84 0.23 -7.47
CA LEU A 21 6.62 -0.36 -6.95
C LEU A 21 6.65 -0.35 -5.41
N ALA A 22 5.57 0.14 -4.81
CA ALA A 22 5.35 0.07 -3.37
C ALA A 22 4.26 -0.96 -3.06
N ASP A 23 4.67 -2.08 -2.48
CA ASP A 23 3.77 -3.17 -2.10
C ASP A 23 3.27 -3.01 -0.66
N GLY A 24 2.12 -2.38 -0.52
CA GLY A 24 1.40 -2.28 0.77
C GLY A 24 0.45 -3.45 1.05
N ALA A 25 0.35 -4.41 0.13
CA ALA A 25 -0.60 -5.52 0.20
C ALA A 25 0.06 -6.90 0.41
N VAL A 26 1.39 -6.90 0.61
CA VAL A 26 2.19 -8.13 0.82
C VAL A 26 1.99 -9.13 -0.34
N GLN A 27 2.06 -8.64 -1.57
CA GLN A 27 1.98 -9.47 -2.78
C GLN A 27 3.34 -10.04 -3.17
N ASN A 28 4.42 -9.36 -2.74
CA ASN A 28 5.80 -9.81 -2.83
C ASN A 28 6.18 -10.27 -4.27
N GLU A 29 6.60 -11.52 -4.41
CA GLU A 29 7.02 -12.11 -5.70
C GLU A 29 5.97 -12.02 -6.81
N LEU A 30 4.67 -12.00 -6.47
CA LEU A 30 3.58 -11.93 -7.44
C LEU A 30 3.56 -10.64 -8.27
N VAL A 31 4.23 -9.60 -7.80
CA VAL A 31 4.22 -8.28 -8.45
C VAL A 31 5.60 -7.76 -8.83
N VAL A 32 6.67 -8.48 -8.50
CA VAL A 32 8.06 -8.11 -8.87
C VAL A 32 8.21 -7.94 -10.37
N ASP A 33 7.58 -8.79 -11.17
CA ASP A 33 7.64 -8.72 -12.64
C ASP A 33 7.08 -7.43 -13.23
N ALA A 34 6.31 -6.67 -12.46
CA ALA A 34 5.86 -5.35 -12.90
C ALA A 34 6.98 -4.32 -12.95
N VAL A 35 8.05 -4.51 -12.15
CA VAL A 35 9.18 -3.57 -12.08
C VAL A 35 10.16 -3.84 -13.21
N LYS A 36 10.71 -2.78 -13.80
CA LYS A 36 11.80 -2.90 -14.79
C LYS A 36 13.11 -3.37 -14.16
N ASP A 37 14.03 -3.87 -14.97
CA ASP A 37 15.38 -4.18 -14.52
C ASP A 37 16.07 -2.92 -13.98
N GLY A 38 16.78 -3.03 -12.87
CA GLY A 38 17.38 -1.90 -12.17
C GLY A 38 16.38 -0.95 -11.49
N GLY A 39 15.11 -1.28 -11.47
CA GLY A 39 14.08 -0.47 -10.80
C GLY A 39 14.08 -0.61 -9.27
N ASN A 40 13.10 -0.02 -8.60
CA ASN A 40 12.99 -0.03 -7.15
C ASN A 40 11.73 -0.76 -6.70
N PHE A 41 11.87 -1.55 -5.65
CA PHE A 41 10.75 -2.23 -5.01
C PHE A 41 10.80 -1.98 -3.50
N THR A 42 9.69 -1.56 -2.91
CA THR A 42 9.58 -1.50 -1.46
C THR A 42 8.36 -2.27 -0.99
N ALA A 43 8.52 -3.05 0.07
CA ALA A 43 7.44 -3.80 0.68
C ALA A 43 7.30 -3.48 2.17
N VAL A 44 6.08 -3.61 2.66
CA VAL A 44 5.83 -3.76 4.09
C VAL A 44 5.99 -5.23 4.48
N ARG A 45 6.51 -5.53 5.67
CA ARG A 45 6.73 -6.89 6.21
C ARG A 45 7.86 -7.70 5.58
N GLY A 46 8.97 -7.05 5.21
CA GLY A 46 10.24 -7.77 5.12
C GLY A 46 10.43 -8.69 3.93
N TYR A 47 10.04 -8.27 2.74
CA TYR A 47 10.36 -9.00 1.51
C TYR A 47 11.72 -8.54 0.96
N GLU A 48 12.66 -9.47 0.82
CA GLU A 48 14.03 -9.19 0.37
C GLU A 48 14.23 -9.32 -1.14
N GLY A 49 13.32 -10.04 -1.81
CA GLY A 49 13.39 -10.26 -3.25
C GLY A 49 14.53 -11.16 -3.69
N THR A 50 14.80 -11.13 -5.00
CA THR A 50 15.92 -11.82 -5.64
C THR A 50 16.79 -10.81 -6.39
N SER A 51 18.10 -11.07 -6.51
CA SER A 51 19.04 -10.14 -7.15
C SER A 51 19.13 -10.25 -8.69
N GLU A 52 18.37 -11.17 -9.30
CA GLU A 52 18.53 -11.58 -10.70
C GLU A 52 18.33 -10.47 -11.75
N ARG A 53 17.57 -9.42 -11.40
CA ARG A 53 17.22 -8.33 -12.32
C ARG A 53 17.76 -6.96 -11.88
N ASN A 54 18.72 -6.95 -10.96
CA ASN A 54 19.28 -5.72 -10.36
C ASN A 54 18.20 -4.78 -9.77
N ILE A 55 17.06 -5.31 -9.36
CA ILE A 55 16.02 -4.53 -8.69
C ILE A 55 16.51 -4.20 -7.29
N ASN A 56 16.41 -2.92 -6.93
CA ASN A 56 16.75 -2.46 -5.59
C ASN A 56 15.57 -2.72 -4.64
N PHE A 57 15.67 -3.73 -3.80
CA PHE A 57 14.66 -4.07 -2.79
C PHE A 57 14.91 -3.31 -1.49
N THR A 58 13.88 -2.65 -1.01
CA THR A 58 13.88 -1.95 0.28
C THR A 58 12.70 -2.42 1.13
N GLN A 59 12.82 -2.28 2.43
CA GLN A 59 11.78 -2.68 3.37
C GLN A 59 11.30 -1.47 4.16
N THR A 60 9.98 -1.33 4.26
CA THR A 60 9.37 -0.30 5.09
C THR A 60 8.89 -0.92 6.40
N TRP A 61 9.62 -0.65 7.47
CA TRP A 61 9.28 -1.10 8.82
C TRP A 61 8.61 0.04 9.60
N VAL A 62 7.34 -0.12 9.94
CA VAL A 62 6.58 0.90 10.70
C VAL A 62 7.25 1.21 12.04
N ARG A 63 7.82 0.20 12.71
CA ARG A 63 8.53 0.37 13.98
C ARG A 63 9.76 1.29 13.88
N SER A 64 10.39 1.40 12.71
CA SER A 64 11.50 2.33 12.48
C SER A 64 11.06 3.79 12.47
N TYR A 65 9.76 4.04 12.45
CA TYR A 65 9.15 5.36 12.46
C TYR A 65 8.46 5.68 13.80
N ASP A 66 8.59 4.81 14.79
CA ASP A 66 8.04 5.05 16.13
C ASP A 66 8.66 6.31 16.72
N GLY A 67 7.83 7.16 17.31
CA GLY A 67 8.26 8.46 17.87
C GLY A 67 8.54 9.57 16.84
N GLN A 68 8.43 9.33 15.54
CA GLN A 68 8.67 10.35 14.50
C GLN A 68 7.43 11.24 14.26
N PHE A 69 6.97 11.91 15.31
CA PHE A 69 5.77 12.76 15.28
C PHE A 69 5.83 13.87 14.23
N ALA A 70 7.02 14.40 13.93
CA ALA A 70 7.18 15.43 12.89
C ALA A 70 6.76 14.94 11.51
N LYS A 71 7.05 13.67 11.15
CA LYS A 71 6.60 13.08 9.89
C LYS A 71 5.09 12.90 9.83
N LEU A 72 4.49 12.47 10.95
CA LEU A 72 3.03 12.34 11.05
C LEU A 72 2.36 13.71 10.90
N SER A 73 2.86 14.73 11.59
CA SER A 73 2.37 16.10 11.45
C SER A 73 2.48 16.64 10.02
N SER A 74 3.57 16.30 9.32
CA SER A 74 3.72 16.67 7.90
C SER A 74 2.66 16.01 7.02
N LEU A 75 2.29 14.76 7.29
CA LEU A 75 1.20 14.09 6.56
C LEU A 75 -0.15 14.74 6.85
N VAL A 76 -0.43 15.11 8.10
CA VAL A 76 -1.64 15.86 8.47
C VAL A 76 -1.72 17.17 7.69
N LYS A 77 -0.61 17.93 7.66
CA LYS A 77 -0.54 19.16 6.89
C LYS A 77 -0.80 18.98 5.39
N LEU A 78 -0.32 17.89 4.80
CA LEU A 78 -0.62 17.57 3.39
C LEU A 78 -2.12 17.33 3.14
N VAL A 79 -2.83 16.77 4.13
CA VAL A 79 -4.29 16.61 4.06
C VAL A 79 -4.99 17.96 4.17
N GLU A 80 -4.59 18.80 5.13
CA GLU A 80 -5.12 20.14 5.33
C GLU A 80 -4.92 21.04 4.10
N ASP A 81 -3.74 20.94 3.48
CA ASP A 81 -3.38 21.65 2.25
C ASP A 81 -4.06 21.07 0.97
N ASN A 82 -4.94 20.06 1.10
CA ASN A 82 -5.56 19.33 0.00
C ASN A 82 -4.57 18.67 -1.01
N LYS A 83 -3.33 18.43 -0.58
CA LYS A 83 -2.30 17.72 -1.38
C LYS A 83 -2.39 16.20 -1.22
N LEU A 84 -3.00 15.73 -0.15
CA LEU A 84 -3.24 14.33 0.14
C LEU A 84 -4.72 14.12 0.47
N THR A 85 -5.38 13.24 -0.27
CA THR A 85 -6.79 12.89 -0.02
C THR A 85 -6.89 11.56 0.71
N LEU A 86 -7.51 11.58 1.88
CA LEU A 86 -7.89 10.38 2.61
C LEU A 86 -9.25 9.90 2.12
N ARG A 87 -9.31 8.64 1.74
CA ARG A 87 -10.59 8.05 1.32
C ARG A 87 -11.27 7.37 2.50
N VAL A 88 -12.42 7.89 2.89
CA VAL A 88 -13.36 7.24 3.80
C VAL A 88 -14.31 6.39 2.96
N GLY A 89 -14.40 5.09 3.27
CA GLY A 89 -15.31 4.16 2.62
C GLY A 89 -16.70 4.20 3.23
N ASP A 90 -16.76 4.32 4.56
CA ASP A 90 -18.00 4.50 5.32
C ASP A 90 -17.70 4.94 6.75
N VAL A 91 -18.74 5.46 7.44
CA VAL A 91 -18.66 5.90 8.84
C VAL A 91 -19.70 5.15 9.66
N PHE A 92 -19.28 4.58 10.78
CA PHE A 92 -20.11 3.82 11.70
C PHE A 92 -20.11 4.45 13.08
N ARG A 93 -21.13 4.18 13.88
CA ARG A 93 -21.10 4.44 15.32
C ARG A 93 -20.23 3.40 16.02
N PRO A 94 -19.65 3.69 17.19
CA PRO A 94 -18.82 2.74 17.93
C PRO A 94 -19.52 1.41 18.22
N GLU A 95 -20.81 1.44 18.53
CA GLU A 95 -21.65 0.26 18.78
C GLU A 95 -21.80 -0.64 17.55
N ASP A 96 -21.64 -0.09 16.35
CA ASP A 96 -21.71 -0.81 15.08
C ASP A 96 -20.34 -1.36 14.63
N ALA A 97 -19.31 -1.27 15.47
CA ALA A 97 -17.98 -1.80 15.17
C ALA A 97 -17.98 -3.26 14.67
N PRO A 98 -18.78 -4.20 15.23
CA PRO A 98 -18.85 -5.56 14.71
C PRO A 98 -19.36 -5.65 13.27
N VAL A 99 -20.24 -4.73 12.85
CA VAL A 99 -20.74 -4.64 11.47
C VAL A 99 -19.65 -4.16 10.56
N ALA A 100 -18.91 -3.11 10.95
CA ALA A 100 -17.78 -2.57 10.21
C ALA A 100 -16.67 -3.63 10.01
N HIS A 101 -16.35 -4.41 11.05
CA HIS A 101 -15.38 -5.50 10.96
C HIS A 101 -15.80 -6.59 9.98
N ARG A 102 -17.02 -7.09 10.05
CA ARG A 102 -17.54 -8.07 9.08
C ARG A 102 -17.46 -7.56 7.64
N ARG A 103 -17.79 -6.28 7.42
CA ARG A 103 -17.69 -5.67 6.09
C ARG A 103 -16.25 -5.57 5.61
N LEU A 104 -15.31 -5.27 6.50
CA LEU A 104 -13.89 -5.23 6.16
C LEU A 104 -13.37 -6.63 5.79
N GLU A 105 -13.74 -7.65 6.55
CA GLU A 105 -13.38 -9.06 6.30
C GLU A 105 -13.96 -9.59 4.99
N ALA A 106 -15.18 -9.21 4.64
CA ALA A 106 -15.80 -9.56 3.36
C ALA A 106 -15.05 -8.97 2.16
N GLY A 107 -14.21 -7.98 2.37
CA GLY A 107 -13.42 -7.34 1.34
C GLY A 107 -14.22 -6.41 0.43
N GLY A 108 -13.59 -5.97 -0.68
CA GLY A 108 -14.23 -5.08 -1.65
C GLY A 108 -14.39 -3.62 -1.17
N THR A 109 -14.03 -3.30 0.05
CA THR A 109 -14.11 -1.94 0.60
C THR A 109 -13.01 -1.07 0.02
N ARG A 110 -13.39 0.04 -0.56
CA ARG A 110 -12.45 1.05 -1.06
C ARG A 110 -12.45 2.27 -0.14
N GLY A 111 -11.39 2.43 0.61
CA GLY A 111 -11.25 3.46 1.65
C GLY A 111 -11.24 2.85 3.05
N ARG A 112 -11.15 3.70 4.07
CA ARG A 112 -11.18 3.29 5.48
C ARG A 112 -12.62 3.24 5.99
N LEU A 113 -12.93 2.22 6.78
CA LEU A 113 -14.13 2.22 7.61
C LEU A 113 -13.77 2.94 8.92
N VAL A 114 -14.53 3.96 9.25
CA VAL A 114 -14.23 4.88 10.36
C VAL A 114 -15.30 4.71 11.43
N LEU A 115 -14.89 4.61 12.69
CA LEU A 115 -15.79 4.73 13.83
C LEU A 115 -15.78 6.19 14.30
N LYS A 116 -16.95 6.80 14.40
CA LYS A 116 -17.11 8.18 14.87
C LYS A 116 -17.71 8.13 16.28
N PHE A 117 -16.94 8.58 17.23
CA PHE A 117 -17.33 8.75 18.63
C PHE A 117 -18.08 10.06 18.87
#